data_90a48763b5e9715bdb27436ab0acdec7
#
_entry.id   90a48763b5e9715bdb27436ab0acdec7
#
_cell.length_a   1.000
_cell.length_b   1.000
_cell.length_c   1.000
_cell.angle_alpha   90.00
_cell.angle_beta   90.00
_cell.angle_gamma   90.00
#
_symmetry.space_group_name_H-M   'P 1'
#
loop_
_entity.id
_entity.type
_entity.pdbx_description
1 polymer ?
#
loop_
_entity_poly.entity_id
_entity_poly.type
_entity_poly.pdbx_seq_one_letter_code
_entity_poly.pdbx_strand_id
1 'polypeptide(L)'
;MRERRGLNITRACALLGFTKQAYYKSRKRTGERLVLERQIYRSVLSLRKEDPMLGGYKLWLMMKDAFGSGKVPGRDNFYRLLFRCNLTLPRARPRHTTNSNHRFHKYRNIAKMIQPITSNALWVSDITYIEIEEGCCYLHLVTDAYSHKIVGWCLSESLQARYSVEALMQAIGQAGEDLSGLVHHSDRGIQYCSNAYVFELESRGALISMTEDHNPTDNAVAERVNGIIKQELVYPSRRFRDIQEARERIGRFIQFYNGQRPHRSIGMLTPSQAHRLHGPLQNLWKKRSDEGAC
;
A
#
# COMPACT_ATOMS: atom_id res chain seq x y z
N MET A 1 -44.77 -32.22 21.42
CA MET A 1 -43.70 -31.39 22.05
C MET A 1 -42.82 -32.27 22.91
N ARG A 2 -41.63 -32.68 22.49
CA ARG A 2 -40.66 -33.39 23.34
C ARG A 2 -39.79 -32.33 24.01
N GLU A 3 -40.00 -32.12 25.30
CA GLU A 3 -39.11 -31.33 26.16
C GLU A 3 -37.67 -31.87 26.03
N ARG A 4 -36.76 -31.07 25.54
CA ARG A 4 -35.33 -31.35 25.59
C ARG A 4 -34.92 -31.26 27.07
N ARG A 5 -34.85 -32.39 27.77
CA ARG A 5 -34.29 -32.51 29.13
C ARG A 5 -32.88 -31.93 29.06
N GLY A 6 -32.64 -30.79 29.72
CA GLY A 6 -31.32 -30.15 29.79
C GLY A 6 -30.30 -31.14 30.36
N LEU A 7 -29.20 -31.36 29.63
CA LEU A 7 -28.11 -32.19 30.11
C LEU A 7 -27.60 -31.65 31.46
N ASN A 8 -27.58 -32.51 32.48
CA ASN A 8 -27.00 -32.13 33.76
C ASN A 8 -25.48 -31.97 33.60
N ILE A 9 -25.02 -30.72 33.61
CA ILE A 9 -23.62 -30.34 33.35
C ILE A 9 -22.67 -31.05 34.33
N THR A 10 -23.06 -31.25 35.57
CA THR A 10 -22.24 -31.95 36.57
C THR A 10 -21.97 -33.38 36.15
N ARG A 11 -23.03 -34.11 35.73
CA ARG A 11 -22.94 -35.51 35.29
C ARG A 11 -22.16 -35.63 33.97
N ALA A 12 -22.37 -34.69 33.02
CA ALA A 12 -21.64 -34.66 31.76
C ALA A 12 -20.12 -34.39 31.98
N CYS A 13 -19.78 -33.46 32.87
CA CYS A 13 -18.38 -33.21 33.22
C CYS A 13 -17.72 -34.43 33.88
N ALA A 14 -18.40 -35.11 34.80
CA ALA A 14 -17.87 -36.31 35.46
C ALA A 14 -17.61 -37.44 34.45
N LEU A 15 -18.54 -37.67 33.51
CA LEU A 15 -18.40 -38.68 32.44
C LEU A 15 -17.23 -38.41 31.47
N LEU A 16 -16.91 -37.14 31.25
CA LEU A 16 -15.84 -36.71 30.33
C LEU A 16 -14.50 -36.43 31.05
N GLY A 17 -14.40 -36.67 32.35
CA GLY A 17 -13.19 -36.46 33.14
C GLY A 17 -12.84 -34.98 33.37
N PHE A 18 -13.81 -34.05 33.29
CA PHE A 18 -13.61 -32.62 33.52
C PHE A 18 -14.23 -32.15 34.83
N THR A 19 -13.65 -31.11 35.45
CA THR A 19 -14.29 -30.43 36.57
C THR A 19 -15.34 -29.42 36.08
N LYS A 20 -16.39 -29.20 36.87
CA LYS A 20 -17.39 -28.15 36.57
C LYS A 20 -16.76 -26.76 36.43
N GLN A 21 -15.73 -26.45 37.22
CA GLN A 21 -14.97 -25.21 37.13
C GLN A 21 -14.23 -25.09 35.80
N ALA A 22 -13.57 -26.16 35.31
CA ALA A 22 -12.90 -26.19 34.03
C ALA A 22 -13.89 -25.94 32.87
N TYR A 23 -15.10 -26.54 32.94
CA TYR A 23 -16.17 -26.30 31.97
C TYR A 23 -16.59 -24.83 31.90
N TYR A 24 -16.91 -24.20 33.04
CA TYR A 24 -17.35 -22.81 33.06
C TYR A 24 -16.23 -21.86 32.66
N LYS A 25 -14.99 -22.12 33.10
CA LYS A 25 -13.78 -21.35 32.67
C LYS A 25 -13.57 -21.45 31.16
N SER A 26 -13.71 -22.65 30.60
CA SER A 26 -13.61 -22.86 29.14
C SER A 26 -14.74 -22.13 28.40
N ARG A 27 -15.98 -22.21 28.87
CA ARG A 27 -17.14 -21.52 28.28
C ARG A 27 -16.97 -19.99 28.30
N LYS A 28 -16.48 -19.41 29.40
CA LYS A 28 -16.17 -17.98 29.52
C LYS A 28 -15.11 -17.57 28.52
N ARG A 29 -13.99 -18.30 28.46
CA ARG A 29 -12.90 -18.06 27.49
C ARG A 29 -13.39 -18.16 26.04
N THR A 30 -14.24 -19.12 25.72
CA THR A 30 -14.83 -19.27 24.40
C THR A 30 -15.73 -18.09 24.06
N GLY A 31 -16.54 -17.61 25.01
CA GLY A 31 -17.36 -16.42 24.82
C GLY A 31 -16.53 -15.16 24.54
N GLU A 32 -15.51 -14.90 25.34
CA GLU A 32 -14.57 -13.78 25.18
C GLU A 32 -13.86 -13.84 23.82
N ARG A 33 -13.40 -15.03 23.42
CA ARG A 33 -12.77 -15.25 22.11
C ARG A 33 -13.74 -14.95 20.96
N LEU A 34 -14.98 -15.40 21.01
CA LEU A 34 -15.98 -15.15 19.97
C LEU A 34 -16.31 -13.66 19.83
N VAL A 35 -16.37 -12.93 20.95
CA VAL A 35 -16.55 -11.47 20.92
C VAL A 35 -15.37 -10.81 20.19
N LEU A 36 -14.14 -11.16 20.54
CA LEU A 36 -12.95 -10.63 19.89
C LEU A 36 -12.88 -11.01 18.39
N GLU A 37 -13.19 -12.27 18.04
CA GLU A 37 -13.24 -12.72 16.64
C GLU A 37 -14.26 -11.90 15.81
N ARG A 38 -15.41 -11.55 16.40
CA ARG A 38 -16.40 -10.65 15.75
C ARG A 38 -15.88 -9.22 15.58
N GLN A 39 -15.16 -8.69 16.56
CA GLN A 39 -14.54 -7.36 16.47
C GLN A 39 -13.48 -7.35 15.37
N ILE A 40 -12.58 -8.35 15.35
CA ILE A 40 -11.57 -8.54 14.31
C ILE A 40 -12.24 -8.63 12.92
N TYR A 41 -13.29 -9.43 12.77
CA TYR A 41 -14.03 -9.56 11.51
C TYR A 41 -14.54 -8.22 10.99
N ARG A 42 -15.19 -7.41 11.85
CA ARG A 42 -15.68 -6.08 11.49
C ARG A 42 -14.57 -5.13 11.09
N SER A 43 -13.47 -5.13 11.85
CA SER A 43 -12.29 -4.31 11.55
C SER A 43 -11.64 -4.70 10.23
N VAL A 44 -11.52 -6.00 9.94
CA VAL A 44 -10.99 -6.49 8.65
C VAL A 44 -11.88 -6.04 7.50
N LEU A 45 -13.20 -6.13 7.63
CA LEU A 45 -14.13 -5.64 6.60
C LEU A 45 -14.02 -4.14 6.39
N SER A 46 -13.88 -3.36 7.47
CA SER A 46 -13.69 -1.90 7.38
C SER A 46 -12.39 -1.55 6.66
N LEU A 47 -11.27 -2.18 7.02
CA LEU A 47 -9.98 -1.95 6.38
C LEU A 47 -9.99 -2.34 4.89
N ARG A 48 -10.69 -3.42 4.53
CA ARG A 48 -10.83 -3.86 3.14
C ARG A 48 -11.80 -3.06 2.30
N LYS A 49 -12.58 -2.17 2.87
CA LYS A 49 -13.28 -1.14 2.09
C LYS A 49 -12.31 -0.10 1.52
N GLU A 50 -11.24 0.19 2.26
CA GLU A 50 -10.20 1.14 1.83
C GLU A 50 -9.11 0.47 0.95
N ASP A 51 -8.67 -0.73 1.34
CA ASP A 51 -7.72 -1.57 0.58
C ASP A 51 -8.29 -2.99 0.41
N PRO A 52 -9.02 -3.27 -0.70
CA PRO A 52 -9.69 -4.55 -0.92
C PRO A 52 -8.76 -5.77 -0.90
N MET A 53 -7.47 -5.58 -1.26
CA MET A 53 -6.48 -6.65 -1.33
C MET A 53 -5.44 -6.57 -0.20
N LEU A 54 -5.78 -5.93 0.92
CA LEU A 54 -4.92 -5.88 2.10
C LEU A 54 -4.62 -7.29 2.63
N GLY A 55 -3.35 -7.69 2.54
CA GLY A 55 -2.91 -9.06 2.83
C GLY A 55 -3.01 -9.45 4.30
N GLY A 56 -3.23 -10.74 4.58
CA GLY A 56 -3.47 -11.28 5.93
C GLY A 56 -2.37 -10.96 6.96
N TYR A 57 -1.09 -10.88 6.55
CA TYR A 57 -0.01 -10.52 7.47
C TYR A 57 -0.10 -9.07 7.96
N LYS A 58 -0.41 -8.15 7.05
CA LYS A 58 -0.60 -6.74 7.40
C LYS A 58 -1.83 -6.57 8.31
N LEU A 59 -2.93 -7.25 7.97
CA LEU A 59 -4.13 -7.27 8.82
C LEU A 59 -3.81 -7.78 10.23
N TRP A 60 -3.05 -8.86 10.34
CA TRP A 60 -2.66 -9.41 11.65
C TRP A 60 -1.87 -8.40 12.49
N LEU A 61 -0.91 -7.68 11.89
CA LEU A 61 -0.15 -6.64 12.57
C LEU A 61 -1.04 -5.47 13.01
N MET A 62 -1.91 -4.98 12.12
CA MET A 62 -2.85 -3.90 12.43
C MET A 62 -3.84 -4.29 13.53
N MET A 63 -4.29 -5.56 13.56
CA MET A 63 -5.13 -6.05 14.65
C MET A 63 -4.37 -6.13 15.98
N LYS A 64 -3.09 -6.53 15.96
CA LYS A 64 -2.25 -6.53 17.19
C LYS A 64 -2.05 -5.13 17.74
N ASP A 65 -1.89 -4.15 16.87
CA ASP A 65 -1.79 -2.75 17.25
C ASP A 65 -3.11 -2.23 17.86
N ALA A 66 -4.24 -2.51 17.18
CA ALA A 66 -5.55 -2.03 17.59
C ALA A 66 -6.10 -2.70 18.87
N PHE A 67 -5.91 -4.00 19.05
CA PHE A 67 -6.51 -4.79 20.16
C PHE A 67 -5.51 -5.23 21.22
N GLY A 68 -4.21 -5.01 20.99
CA GLY A 68 -3.12 -5.44 21.85
C GLY A 68 -2.58 -6.83 21.48
N SER A 69 -1.25 -6.95 21.46
CA SER A 69 -0.52 -8.15 21.01
C SER A 69 -0.87 -9.44 21.75
N GLY A 70 -1.24 -9.36 23.05
CA GLY A 70 -1.61 -10.52 23.86
C GLY A 70 -3.05 -11.02 23.65
N LYS A 71 -3.92 -10.23 23.05
CA LYS A 71 -5.32 -10.58 22.82
C LYS A 71 -5.55 -11.22 21.45
N VAL A 72 -4.88 -10.71 20.41
CA VAL A 72 -5.03 -11.22 19.03
C VAL A 72 -4.38 -12.59 18.90
N PRO A 73 -5.05 -13.57 18.26
CA PRO A 73 -4.49 -14.90 18.05
C PRO A 73 -3.13 -14.86 17.35
N GLY A 74 -2.28 -15.85 17.60
CA GLY A 74 -1.04 -16.04 16.86
C GLY A 74 -1.31 -16.10 15.35
N ARG A 75 -0.30 -15.77 14.54
CA ARG A 75 -0.41 -15.59 13.07
C ARG A 75 -1.20 -16.72 12.39
N ASP A 76 -0.86 -17.96 12.64
CA ASP A 76 -1.48 -19.11 11.96
C ASP A 76 -2.95 -19.29 12.34
N ASN A 77 -3.31 -19.04 13.61
CA ASN A 77 -4.70 -19.05 14.06
C ASN A 77 -5.50 -17.88 13.50
N PHE A 78 -4.86 -16.72 13.29
CA PHE A 78 -5.46 -15.59 12.61
C PHE A 78 -5.76 -15.91 11.13
N TYR A 79 -4.83 -16.56 10.42
CA TYR A 79 -5.08 -17.02 9.05
C TYR A 79 -6.23 -18.06 8.98
N ARG A 80 -6.31 -18.98 9.96
CA ARG A 80 -7.46 -19.89 10.07
C ARG A 80 -8.77 -19.14 10.30
N LEU A 81 -8.75 -18.06 11.08
CA LEU A 81 -9.93 -17.19 11.26
C LEU A 81 -10.33 -16.55 9.94
N LEU A 82 -9.39 -15.92 9.19
CA LEU A 82 -9.67 -15.35 7.89
C LEU A 82 -10.24 -16.40 6.91
N PHE A 83 -9.70 -17.62 6.90
CA PHE A 83 -10.20 -18.72 6.08
C PHE A 83 -11.64 -19.09 6.43
N ARG A 84 -11.95 -19.30 7.72
CA ARG A 84 -13.31 -19.62 8.19
C ARG A 84 -14.34 -18.54 7.87
N CYS A 85 -13.89 -17.28 7.77
CA CYS A 85 -14.74 -16.14 7.45
C CYS A 85 -14.81 -15.82 5.94
N ASN A 86 -14.26 -16.67 5.07
CA ASN A 86 -14.14 -16.45 3.62
C ASN A 86 -13.43 -15.11 3.27
N LEU A 87 -12.45 -14.73 4.08
CA LEU A 87 -11.66 -13.51 3.92
C LEU A 87 -10.25 -13.77 3.37
N THR A 88 -9.98 -14.93 2.79
CA THR A 88 -8.72 -15.21 2.08
C THR A 88 -8.72 -14.56 0.69
N LEU A 89 -7.56 -14.02 0.30
CA LEU A 89 -7.43 -13.32 -0.98
C LEU A 89 -7.01 -14.28 -2.10
N PRO A 90 -7.52 -14.10 -3.34
CA PRO A 90 -7.06 -14.83 -4.51
C PRO A 90 -5.64 -14.40 -4.91
N ARG A 91 -4.94 -15.24 -5.70
CA ARG A 91 -3.61 -14.89 -6.26
C ARG A 91 -3.77 -13.93 -7.44
N ALA A 92 -2.98 -12.84 -7.43
CA ALA A 92 -2.94 -11.86 -8.52
C ALA A 92 -2.14 -12.34 -9.75
N ARG A 93 -2.52 -11.89 -10.97
CA ARG A 93 -1.82 -12.13 -12.24
C ARG A 93 -1.24 -10.84 -12.82
N PRO A 94 -0.01 -10.80 -13.40
CA PRO A 94 0.63 -9.58 -13.90
C PRO A 94 0.26 -9.22 -15.35
N ARG A 95 0.37 -7.92 -15.72
CA ARG A 95 0.21 -7.35 -17.08
C ARG A 95 1.17 -6.16 -17.31
N HIS A 96 1.61 -5.89 -18.57
CA HIS A 96 2.62 -4.88 -18.93
C HIS A 96 2.19 -3.93 -20.06
N THR A 97 2.61 -2.60 -20.03
CA THR A 97 2.61 -1.64 -21.18
C THR A 97 3.35 -0.33 -20.90
N THR A 98 4.24 0.20 -21.83
CA THR A 98 4.72 1.61 -21.90
C THR A 98 5.36 1.97 -23.26
N ASN A 99 5.41 3.29 -23.68
CA ASN A 99 6.01 3.83 -24.89
C ASN A 99 6.66 5.22 -24.68
N SER A 100 7.91 5.49 -25.19
CA SER A 100 8.71 6.69 -24.87
C SER A 100 9.59 7.19 -26.03
N ASN A 101 9.04 7.82 -27.11
CA ASN A 101 9.87 8.38 -28.20
C ASN A 101 9.50 9.84 -28.55
N HIS A 102 10.29 10.85 -28.08
CA HIS A 102 10.08 12.29 -28.34
C HIS A 102 11.39 13.11 -28.37
N ARG A 103 11.34 14.41 -28.82
CA ARG A 103 12.48 15.29 -29.10
C ARG A 103 12.95 16.22 -27.99
N PHE A 104 12.39 16.13 -26.76
CA PHE A 104 12.79 16.97 -25.63
C PHE A 104 14.15 16.60 -25.06
N HIS A 105 14.79 17.54 -24.35
CA HIS A 105 16.01 17.30 -23.62
C HIS A 105 15.87 16.16 -22.63
N LYS A 106 16.85 15.26 -22.56
CA LYS A 106 16.87 14.10 -21.70
C LYS A 106 17.98 14.25 -20.67
N TYR A 107 17.63 14.21 -19.41
CA TYR A 107 18.59 14.31 -18.31
C TYR A 107 19.27 12.96 -18.05
N ARG A 108 20.48 12.99 -17.45
CA ARG A 108 21.21 11.77 -17.06
C ARG A 108 20.53 11.08 -15.88
N ASN A 109 20.71 9.78 -15.76
CA ASN A 109 20.21 9.01 -14.62
C ASN A 109 21.17 9.13 -13.41
N ILE A 110 21.03 10.19 -12.64
CA ILE A 110 21.78 10.38 -11.39
C ILE A 110 21.16 9.66 -10.21
N ALA A 111 19.89 9.26 -10.29
CA ALA A 111 19.19 8.52 -9.23
C ALA A 111 19.82 7.15 -8.91
N LYS A 112 20.49 6.53 -9.89
CA LYS A 112 21.21 5.25 -9.68
C LYS A 112 22.31 5.33 -8.61
N MET A 113 22.89 6.51 -8.38
CA MET A 113 23.95 6.72 -7.40
C MET A 113 23.43 7.12 -6.02
N ILE A 114 22.11 7.28 -5.87
CA ILE A 114 21.49 7.77 -4.66
C ILE A 114 20.83 6.62 -3.91
N GLN A 115 21.30 6.36 -2.70
CA GLN A 115 20.58 5.56 -1.73
C GLN A 115 19.96 6.50 -0.70
N PRO A 116 18.66 6.83 -0.80
CA PRO A 116 18.06 7.81 0.09
C PRO A 116 18.02 7.27 1.53
N ILE A 117 18.51 8.06 2.47
CA ILE A 117 18.50 7.79 3.91
C ILE A 117 17.61 8.75 4.68
N THR A 118 16.92 9.64 3.99
CA THR A 118 15.97 10.61 4.54
C THR A 118 14.88 10.91 3.52
N SER A 119 13.75 11.39 4.00
CA SER A 119 12.68 11.92 3.16
C SER A 119 13.15 13.15 2.37
N ASN A 120 12.53 13.37 1.21
CA ASN A 120 12.80 14.48 0.29
C ASN A 120 14.25 14.49 -0.28
N ALA A 121 14.97 13.35 -0.21
CA ALA A 121 16.26 13.21 -0.90
C ALA A 121 16.09 12.74 -2.36
N LEU A 122 15.10 11.88 -2.60
CA LEU A 122 14.79 11.36 -3.93
C LEU A 122 13.27 11.23 -4.09
N TRP A 123 12.70 11.95 -5.04
CA TRP A 123 11.33 11.72 -5.50
C TRP A 123 11.34 10.96 -6.81
N VAL A 124 10.36 10.07 -6.98
CA VAL A 124 10.13 9.33 -8.21
C VAL A 124 8.73 9.60 -8.72
N SER A 125 8.61 9.86 -10.01
CA SER A 125 7.32 10.15 -10.66
C SER A 125 7.02 9.15 -11.75
N ASP A 126 5.73 8.81 -11.87
CA ASP A 126 5.23 7.96 -12.95
C ASP A 126 3.74 8.23 -13.20
N ILE A 127 3.27 7.90 -14.40
CA ILE A 127 1.87 8.03 -14.80
C ILE A 127 1.31 6.64 -15.07
N THR A 128 0.13 6.37 -14.55
CA THR A 128 -0.52 5.08 -14.80
C THR A 128 -1.95 5.25 -15.28
N TYR A 129 -2.41 4.33 -16.14
CA TYR A 129 -3.77 4.30 -16.69
C TYR A 129 -4.73 3.65 -15.70
N ILE A 130 -5.89 4.28 -15.54
CA ILE A 130 -7.00 3.79 -14.72
C ILE A 130 -8.21 3.63 -15.64
N GLU A 131 -8.70 2.40 -15.80
CA GLU A 131 -9.89 2.12 -16.60
C GLU A 131 -11.16 2.55 -15.84
N ILE A 132 -12.02 3.29 -16.52
CA ILE A 132 -13.38 3.67 -16.10
C ILE A 132 -14.40 3.09 -17.09
N GLU A 133 -15.70 3.15 -16.78
CA GLU A 133 -16.73 2.57 -17.67
C GLU A 133 -16.73 3.24 -19.06
N GLU A 134 -16.52 4.54 -19.12
CA GLU A 134 -16.53 5.36 -20.35
C GLU A 134 -15.14 5.57 -20.97
N GLY A 135 -14.12 4.78 -20.62
CA GLY A 135 -12.79 4.91 -21.21
C GLY A 135 -11.66 4.73 -20.20
N CYS A 136 -10.70 5.67 -20.18
CA CYS A 136 -9.61 5.67 -19.22
C CYS A 136 -9.26 7.07 -18.73
N CYS A 137 -8.75 7.16 -17.52
CA CYS A 137 -8.13 8.34 -16.96
C CYS A 137 -6.68 8.04 -16.56
N TYR A 138 -5.93 9.09 -16.23
CA TYR A 138 -4.50 9.03 -16.00
C TYR A 138 -4.19 9.49 -14.59
N LEU A 139 -3.54 8.63 -13.81
CA LEU A 139 -3.09 8.94 -12.48
C LEU A 139 -1.61 9.32 -12.50
N HIS A 140 -1.33 10.58 -12.23
CA HIS A 140 0.00 11.15 -12.09
C HIS A 140 0.41 11.04 -10.63
N LEU A 141 1.57 10.47 -10.34
CA LEU A 141 2.06 10.26 -8.97
C LEU A 141 3.45 10.86 -8.79
N VAL A 142 3.68 11.46 -7.63
CA VAL A 142 5.00 11.80 -7.09
C VAL A 142 5.16 11.04 -5.77
N THR A 143 6.20 10.24 -5.67
CA THR A 143 6.45 9.35 -4.52
C THR A 143 7.84 9.61 -3.95
N ASP A 144 7.95 9.77 -2.65
CA ASP A 144 9.22 9.81 -1.93
C ASP A 144 9.85 8.41 -1.90
N ALA A 145 11.03 8.27 -2.45
CA ALA A 145 11.68 6.95 -2.62
C ALA A 145 12.17 6.35 -1.32
N TYR A 146 12.48 7.18 -0.31
CA TYR A 146 12.89 6.71 1.01
C TYR A 146 11.74 6.09 1.80
N SER A 147 10.67 6.84 1.95
CA SER A 147 9.51 6.46 2.77
C SER A 147 8.44 5.69 2.01
N HIS A 148 8.47 5.71 0.69
CA HIS A 148 7.40 5.25 -0.21
C HIS A 148 6.09 6.05 -0.06
N LYS A 149 6.13 7.23 0.56
CA LYS A 149 4.97 8.11 0.71
C LYS A 149 4.62 8.73 -0.64
N ILE A 150 3.35 8.65 -1.02
CA ILE A 150 2.81 9.43 -2.14
C ILE A 150 2.67 10.87 -1.63
N VAL A 151 3.56 11.75 -2.13
CA VAL A 151 3.64 13.16 -1.70
C VAL A 151 2.85 14.09 -2.60
N GLY A 152 2.50 13.65 -3.82
CA GLY A 152 1.62 14.38 -4.72
C GLY A 152 0.93 13.45 -5.70
N TRP A 153 -0.30 13.79 -6.11
CA TRP A 153 -1.04 13.02 -7.10
C TRP A 153 -2.11 13.85 -7.79
N CYS A 154 -2.39 13.52 -9.04
CA CYS A 154 -3.49 14.11 -9.80
C CYS A 154 -4.14 13.04 -10.69
N LEU A 155 -5.48 12.98 -10.72
CA LEU A 155 -6.21 12.13 -11.65
C LEU A 155 -6.85 13.01 -12.73
N SER A 156 -6.58 12.70 -14.00
CA SER A 156 -6.96 13.52 -15.15
C SER A 156 -7.56 12.70 -16.28
N GLU A 157 -8.30 13.35 -17.16
CA GLU A 157 -8.85 12.76 -18.39
C GLU A 157 -7.83 12.74 -19.55
N SER A 158 -6.69 13.40 -19.41
CA SER A 158 -5.69 13.51 -20.46
C SER A 158 -4.25 13.48 -19.93
N LEU A 159 -3.30 13.14 -20.81
CA LEU A 159 -1.86 13.10 -20.52
C LEU A 159 -1.18 14.49 -20.61
N GLN A 160 -1.90 15.60 -20.52
CA GLN A 160 -1.29 16.92 -20.59
C GLN A 160 -0.35 17.16 -19.40
N ALA A 161 0.80 17.80 -19.65
CA ALA A 161 1.85 18.05 -18.66
C ALA A 161 1.35 18.83 -17.42
N ARG A 162 0.33 19.70 -17.58
CA ARG A 162 -0.26 20.46 -16.48
C ARG A 162 -0.71 19.60 -15.29
N TYR A 163 -1.17 18.38 -15.54
CA TYR A 163 -1.62 17.47 -14.47
C TYR A 163 -0.44 16.83 -13.71
N SER A 164 0.68 16.59 -14.41
CA SER A 164 1.93 16.21 -13.74
C SER A 164 2.46 17.37 -12.90
N VAL A 165 2.36 18.63 -13.40
CA VAL A 165 2.70 19.83 -12.61
C VAL A 165 1.81 19.97 -11.40
N GLU A 166 0.49 19.72 -11.53
CA GLU A 166 -0.44 19.75 -10.37
C GLU A 166 -0.04 18.75 -9.29
N ALA A 167 0.32 17.51 -9.68
CA ALA A 167 0.82 16.51 -8.73
C ALA A 167 2.15 16.95 -8.09
N LEU A 168 3.06 17.55 -8.87
CA LEU A 168 4.33 18.09 -8.38
C LEU A 168 4.11 19.23 -7.38
N MET A 169 3.21 20.17 -7.67
CA MET A 169 2.90 21.30 -6.78
C MET A 169 2.33 20.84 -5.43
N GLN A 170 1.55 19.75 -5.40
CA GLN A 170 1.12 19.16 -4.14
C GLN A 170 2.32 18.60 -3.33
N ALA A 171 3.29 17.98 -4.00
CA ALA A 171 4.50 17.47 -3.35
C ALA A 171 5.34 18.63 -2.79
N ILE A 172 5.53 19.70 -3.56
CA ILE A 172 6.24 20.91 -3.14
C ILE A 172 5.55 21.55 -1.93
N GLY A 173 4.23 21.69 -1.96
CA GLY A 173 3.46 22.23 -0.84
C GLY A 173 3.63 21.45 0.47
N GLN A 174 3.96 20.14 0.41
CA GLN A 174 4.27 19.33 1.59
C GLN A 174 5.73 19.43 2.05
N ALA A 175 6.68 19.58 1.12
CA ALA A 175 8.12 19.60 1.42
C ALA A 175 8.64 21.00 1.75
N GLY A 176 8.02 22.05 1.21
CA GLY A 176 8.47 23.43 1.23
C GLY A 176 9.02 23.88 -0.13
N GLU A 177 9.20 25.19 -0.28
CA GLU A 177 9.62 25.80 -1.57
C GLU A 177 11.10 25.57 -1.91
N ASP A 178 11.96 25.31 -0.93
CA ASP A 178 13.36 24.98 -1.15
C ASP A 178 13.54 23.47 -1.31
N LEU A 179 13.87 23.05 -2.52
CA LEU A 179 14.14 21.66 -2.88
C LEU A 179 15.64 21.40 -3.09
N SER A 180 16.51 22.25 -2.59
CA SER A 180 17.97 22.06 -2.67
C SER A 180 18.37 20.71 -2.07
N GLY A 181 19.10 19.93 -2.86
CA GLY A 181 19.52 18.57 -2.50
C GLY A 181 18.50 17.45 -2.82
N LEU A 182 17.27 17.79 -3.24
CA LEU A 182 16.33 16.83 -3.78
C LEU A 182 16.72 16.43 -5.20
N VAL A 183 16.69 15.13 -5.49
CA VAL A 183 16.69 14.60 -6.84
C VAL A 183 15.29 14.17 -7.22
N HIS A 184 14.78 14.67 -8.33
CA HIS A 184 13.52 14.22 -8.92
C HIS A 184 13.81 13.26 -10.09
N HIS A 185 13.34 12.04 -10.02
CA HIS A 185 13.55 11.02 -11.04
C HIS A 185 12.23 10.60 -11.71
N SER A 186 12.23 10.48 -13.03
CA SER A 186 11.10 10.02 -13.82
C SER A 186 11.55 9.20 -15.03
N ASP A 187 10.60 8.60 -15.74
CA ASP A 187 10.85 8.16 -17.10
C ASP A 187 11.05 9.38 -18.04
N ARG A 188 11.36 9.09 -19.32
CA ARG A 188 11.51 10.14 -20.35
C ARG A 188 10.17 10.55 -20.95
N GLY A 189 9.09 10.52 -20.20
CA GLY A 189 7.76 10.95 -20.64
C GLY A 189 7.74 12.45 -20.98
N ILE A 190 7.02 12.82 -22.05
CA ILE A 190 6.90 14.19 -22.52
C ILE A 190 6.43 15.16 -21.42
N GLN A 191 5.63 14.68 -20.48
CA GLN A 191 5.08 15.43 -19.36
C GLN A 191 6.19 15.94 -18.43
N TYR A 192 7.17 15.09 -18.15
CA TYR A 192 8.30 15.39 -17.27
C TYR A 192 9.40 16.22 -17.93
N CYS A 193 9.46 16.16 -19.27
CA CYS A 193 10.37 16.96 -20.08
C CYS A 193 9.78 18.33 -20.46
N SER A 194 8.54 18.64 -20.10
CA SER A 194 7.89 19.90 -20.43
C SER A 194 8.55 21.06 -19.69
N ASN A 195 8.67 22.23 -20.36
CA ASN A 195 9.29 23.41 -19.78
C ASN A 195 8.63 23.82 -18.44
N ALA A 196 7.31 23.70 -18.32
CA ALA A 196 6.60 24.01 -17.08
C ALA A 196 7.01 23.09 -15.93
N TYR A 197 7.13 21.78 -16.17
CA TYR A 197 7.52 20.81 -15.14
C TYR A 197 8.98 20.99 -14.70
N VAL A 198 9.87 21.17 -15.68
CA VAL A 198 11.31 21.43 -15.47
C VAL A 198 11.50 22.73 -14.68
N PHE A 199 10.82 23.80 -15.08
CA PHE A 199 10.89 25.10 -14.41
C PHE A 199 10.52 25.02 -12.92
N GLU A 200 9.44 24.28 -12.58
CA GLU A 200 9.02 24.12 -11.18
C GLU A 200 10.08 23.43 -10.30
N LEU A 201 10.85 22.50 -10.87
CA LEU A 201 11.93 21.82 -10.17
C LEU A 201 13.20 22.68 -10.09
N GLU A 202 13.68 23.19 -11.24
CA GLU A 202 14.95 23.93 -11.30
C GLU A 202 14.90 25.25 -10.55
N SER A 203 13.78 25.98 -10.63
CA SER A 203 13.60 27.26 -9.90
C SER A 203 13.65 27.09 -8.38
N ARG A 204 13.46 25.87 -7.86
CA ARG A 204 13.54 25.53 -6.44
C ARG A 204 14.81 24.75 -6.06
N GLY A 205 15.77 24.64 -6.98
CA GLY A 205 17.06 24.00 -6.72
C GLY A 205 17.05 22.46 -6.76
N ALA A 206 15.99 21.82 -7.21
CA ALA A 206 15.96 20.37 -7.38
C ALA A 206 16.77 19.91 -8.58
N LEU A 207 17.44 18.76 -8.48
CA LEU A 207 18.14 18.13 -9.57
C LEU A 207 17.23 17.18 -10.33
N ILE A 208 17.28 17.21 -11.66
CA ILE A 208 16.46 16.36 -12.52
C ILE A 208 17.25 15.13 -12.96
N SER A 209 16.62 13.97 -12.87
CA SER A 209 17.13 12.67 -13.26
C SER A 209 16.09 11.94 -14.12
N MET A 210 16.52 11.21 -15.14
CA MET A 210 15.63 10.43 -16.00
C MET A 210 16.19 9.04 -16.27
N THR A 211 15.29 8.05 -16.47
CA THR A 211 15.68 6.69 -16.84
C THR A 211 16.54 6.67 -18.08
N GLU A 212 17.50 5.76 -18.14
CA GLU A 212 18.30 5.45 -19.33
C GLU A 212 17.90 4.06 -19.84
N ASP A 213 17.83 3.91 -21.17
CA ASP A 213 17.73 2.62 -21.90
C ASP A 213 16.64 1.64 -21.44
N HIS A 214 15.43 2.11 -21.14
CA HIS A 214 14.26 1.27 -20.81
C HIS A 214 14.52 0.20 -19.73
N ASN A 215 15.46 0.42 -18.82
CA ASN A 215 15.73 -0.51 -17.74
C ASN A 215 14.61 -0.45 -16.66
N PRO A 216 13.79 -1.51 -16.48
CA PRO A 216 12.69 -1.50 -15.52
C PRO A 216 13.13 -1.23 -14.07
N THR A 217 14.39 -1.47 -13.74
CA THR A 217 14.91 -1.26 -12.39
C THR A 217 15.14 0.23 -12.07
N ASP A 218 15.21 1.10 -13.08
CA ASP A 218 15.56 2.50 -12.90
C ASP A 218 14.46 3.29 -12.16
N ASN A 219 13.18 2.88 -12.25
CA ASN A 219 12.06 3.52 -11.56
C ASN A 219 11.25 2.53 -10.69
N ALA A 220 11.92 1.56 -10.10
CA ALA A 220 11.29 0.43 -9.39
C ALA A 220 10.35 0.84 -8.23
N VAL A 221 10.60 1.98 -7.56
CA VAL A 221 9.74 2.47 -6.48
C VAL A 221 8.42 2.99 -7.04
N ALA A 222 8.44 3.81 -8.08
CA ALA A 222 7.22 4.32 -8.72
C ALA A 222 6.39 3.18 -9.34
N GLU A 223 7.04 2.26 -10.07
CA GLU A 223 6.37 1.06 -10.60
C GLU A 223 5.72 0.22 -9.50
N ARG A 224 6.41 0.06 -8.36
CA ARG A 224 5.87 -0.67 -7.22
C ARG A 224 4.64 -0.01 -6.62
N VAL A 225 4.65 1.33 -6.47
CA VAL A 225 3.51 2.09 -5.94
C VAL A 225 2.32 2.01 -6.90
N ASN A 226 2.55 2.22 -8.20
CA ASN A 226 1.53 2.03 -9.24
C ASN A 226 0.96 0.60 -9.23
N GLY A 227 1.84 -0.40 -9.11
CA GLY A 227 1.44 -1.80 -9.00
C GLY A 227 0.56 -2.07 -7.78
N ILE A 228 0.81 -1.44 -6.64
CA ILE A 228 -0.01 -1.56 -5.43
C ILE A 228 -1.40 -0.96 -5.66
N ILE A 229 -1.48 0.27 -6.18
CA ILE A 229 -2.77 0.92 -6.48
C ILE A 229 -3.59 0.06 -7.44
N LYS A 230 -2.98 -0.42 -8.53
CA LYS A 230 -3.66 -1.28 -9.51
C LYS A 230 -4.12 -2.60 -8.90
N GLN A 231 -3.24 -3.30 -8.17
CA GLN A 231 -3.53 -4.65 -7.68
C GLN A 231 -4.44 -4.65 -6.45
N GLU A 232 -4.33 -3.64 -5.59
CA GLU A 232 -5.05 -3.63 -4.31
C GLU A 232 -6.37 -2.84 -4.39
N LEU A 233 -6.50 -1.86 -5.31
CA LEU A 233 -7.71 -1.07 -5.50
C LEU A 233 -8.38 -1.29 -6.86
N VAL A 234 -7.65 -1.03 -7.97
CA VAL A 234 -8.29 -0.93 -9.30
C VAL A 234 -8.80 -2.28 -9.80
N TYR A 235 -7.93 -3.30 -9.83
CA TYR A 235 -8.30 -4.61 -10.38
C TYR A 235 -9.33 -5.40 -9.56
N PRO A 236 -9.37 -5.31 -8.22
CA PRO A 236 -10.41 -5.96 -7.43
C PRO A 236 -11.76 -5.26 -7.50
N SER A 237 -11.75 -3.96 -7.81
CA SER A 237 -12.96 -3.18 -7.97
C SER A 237 -13.64 -3.48 -9.32
N ARG A 238 -14.96 -3.34 -9.39
CA ARG A 238 -15.59 -3.10 -10.69
C ARG A 238 -15.01 -1.81 -11.26
N ARG A 239 -15.02 -1.64 -12.59
CA ARG A 239 -14.62 -0.36 -13.20
C ARG A 239 -15.34 0.78 -12.49
N PHE A 240 -14.63 1.86 -12.27
CA PHE A 240 -15.25 3.08 -11.75
C PHE A 240 -16.21 3.61 -12.81
N ARG A 241 -17.35 4.13 -12.41
CA ARG A 241 -18.35 4.68 -13.34
C ARG A 241 -17.78 5.85 -14.14
N ASP A 242 -17.14 6.77 -13.43
CA ASP A 242 -16.62 8.02 -13.97
C ASP A 242 -15.32 8.43 -13.25
N ILE A 243 -14.71 9.51 -13.72
CA ILE A 243 -13.48 10.05 -13.13
C ILE A 243 -13.69 10.57 -11.70
N GLN A 244 -14.90 11.02 -11.36
CA GLN A 244 -15.18 11.54 -10.03
C GLN A 244 -15.18 10.42 -9.00
N GLU A 245 -15.86 9.31 -9.27
CA GLU A 245 -15.80 8.12 -8.41
C GLU A 245 -14.36 7.59 -8.29
N ALA A 246 -13.63 7.53 -9.42
CA ALA A 246 -12.24 7.12 -9.43
C ALA A 246 -11.38 8.02 -8.53
N ARG A 247 -11.55 9.35 -8.62
CA ARG A 247 -10.82 10.34 -7.82
C ARG A 247 -11.10 10.18 -6.33
N GLU A 248 -12.34 10.02 -5.94
CA GLU A 248 -12.72 9.83 -4.53
C GLU A 248 -12.15 8.53 -3.95
N ARG A 249 -12.24 7.43 -4.69
CA ARG A 249 -11.76 6.14 -4.22
C ARG A 249 -10.25 6.07 -4.19
N ILE A 250 -9.56 6.59 -5.19
CA ILE A 250 -8.09 6.68 -5.24
C ILE A 250 -7.60 7.61 -4.12
N GLY A 251 -8.25 8.76 -3.91
CA GLY A 251 -7.87 9.67 -2.83
C GLY A 251 -7.96 9.03 -1.45
N ARG A 252 -9.06 8.31 -1.15
CA ARG A 252 -9.21 7.55 0.09
C ARG A 252 -8.15 6.45 0.22
N PHE A 253 -7.88 5.73 -0.87
CA PHE A 253 -6.85 4.71 -0.89
C PHE A 253 -5.46 5.29 -0.62
N ILE A 254 -5.09 6.43 -1.23
CA ILE A 254 -3.81 7.11 -0.99
C ILE A 254 -3.68 7.55 0.47
N GLN A 255 -4.74 8.08 1.07
CA GLN A 255 -4.75 8.42 2.50
C GLN A 255 -4.50 7.17 3.37
N PHE A 256 -5.21 6.08 3.09
CA PHE A 256 -5.00 4.80 3.77
C PHE A 256 -3.59 4.24 3.54
N TYR A 257 -3.10 4.26 2.29
CA TYR A 257 -1.77 3.83 1.90
C TYR A 257 -0.68 4.56 2.68
N ASN A 258 -0.77 5.90 2.74
CA ASN A 258 0.21 6.72 3.44
C ASN A 258 0.15 6.58 4.96
N GLY A 259 -1.05 6.54 5.54
CA GLY A 259 -1.26 6.68 6.98
C GLY A 259 -1.43 5.36 7.73
N GLN A 260 -1.91 4.31 7.09
CA GLN A 260 -2.33 3.09 7.79
C GLN A 260 -1.73 1.80 7.22
N ARG A 261 -1.39 1.75 5.93
CA ARG A 261 -0.91 0.54 5.28
C ARG A 261 0.56 0.25 5.59
N PRO A 262 0.91 -0.88 6.28
CA PRO A 262 2.30 -1.23 6.56
C PRO A 262 3.03 -1.73 5.31
N HIS A 263 4.34 -1.44 5.19
CA HIS A 263 5.17 -1.85 4.06
C HIS A 263 6.39 -2.66 4.49
N ARG A 264 6.57 -3.84 3.90
CA ARG A 264 7.70 -4.73 4.22
C ARG A 264 9.05 -4.13 3.83
N SER A 265 9.10 -3.34 2.76
CA SER A 265 10.32 -2.69 2.28
C SER A 265 10.87 -1.61 3.21
N ILE A 266 10.03 -1.10 4.11
CA ILE A 266 10.39 -0.07 5.10
C ILE A 266 10.10 -0.55 6.55
N GLY A 267 10.34 -1.83 6.83
CA GLY A 267 10.27 -2.37 8.19
C GLY A 267 8.87 -2.50 8.77
N MET A 268 7.84 -2.66 7.94
CA MET A 268 6.41 -2.66 8.33
C MET A 268 5.90 -1.33 8.89
N LEU A 269 6.65 -0.25 8.73
CA LEU A 269 6.14 1.10 8.97
C LEU A 269 5.11 1.48 7.90
N THR A 270 4.27 2.46 8.23
CA THR A 270 3.49 3.18 7.21
C THR A 270 4.38 4.21 6.52
N PRO A 271 4.09 4.59 5.27
CA PRO A 271 4.84 5.64 4.58
C PRO A 271 4.95 6.95 5.38
N SER A 272 3.87 7.37 6.04
CA SER A 272 3.87 8.58 6.88
C SER A 272 4.75 8.46 8.13
N GLN A 273 4.87 7.25 8.71
CA GLN A 273 5.78 7.01 9.82
C GLN A 273 7.23 7.04 9.33
N ALA A 274 7.54 6.30 8.24
CA ALA A 274 8.88 6.28 7.66
C ALA A 274 9.34 7.67 7.22
N HIS A 275 8.44 8.50 6.68
CA HIS A 275 8.75 9.85 6.19
C HIS A 275 9.27 10.82 7.27
N ARG A 276 9.08 10.50 8.56
CA ARG A 276 9.55 11.28 9.71
C ARG A 276 10.88 10.77 10.28
N LEU A 277 11.40 9.69 9.72
CA LEU A 277 12.63 9.05 10.20
C LEU A 277 13.84 9.48 9.36
N HIS A 278 15.02 9.24 9.90
CA HIS A 278 16.32 9.41 9.25
C HIS A 278 17.15 8.15 9.43
N GLY A 279 18.06 7.88 8.50
CA GLY A 279 18.91 6.72 8.50
C GLY A 279 18.31 5.52 7.75
N PRO A 280 19.03 4.39 7.67
CA PRO A 280 18.61 3.22 6.89
C PRO A 280 17.35 2.58 7.48
N LEU A 281 16.34 2.32 6.65
CA LEU A 281 15.13 1.58 7.02
C LEU A 281 15.36 0.09 6.84
N GLN A 282 14.79 -0.71 7.74
CA GLN A 282 14.87 -2.17 7.67
C GLN A 282 14.04 -2.72 6.50
N ASN A 283 14.67 -3.38 5.54
CA ASN A 283 13.97 -4.08 4.48
C ASN A 283 13.70 -5.54 4.87
N LEU A 284 12.41 -5.90 5.02
CA LEU A 284 11.97 -7.24 5.41
C LEU A 284 11.66 -8.16 4.20
N TRP A 285 11.98 -7.78 2.99
CA TRP A 285 11.99 -8.69 1.86
C TRP A 285 13.23 -9.58 1.99
N LYS A 286 13.05 -10.88 2.29
CA LYS A 286 14.12 -11.86 2.07
C LYS A 286 14.36 -11.91 0.56
N LYS A 287 15.57 -11.58 0.10
CA LYS A 287 16.03 -12.04 -1.21
C LYS A 287 15.82 -13.56 -1.18
N ARG A 288 15.18 -14.15 -2.19
CA ARG A 288 15.33 -15.58 -2.44
C ARG A 288 16.84 -15.76 -2.63
N SER A 289 17.51 -16.34 -1.66
CA SER A 289 18.86 -16.82 -1.84
C SER A 289 18.79 -17.83 -2.98
N ASP A 290 19.72 -17.74 -3.92
CA ASP A 290 19.99 -18.76 -4.95
C ASP A 290 20.59 -20.04 -4.31
N GLU A 291 20.07 -20.47 -3.19
CA GLU A 291 20.35 -21.75 -2.54
C GLU A 291 19.39 -22.78 -3.10
N GLY A 292 19.78 -23.38 -4.22
CA GLY A 292 19.00 -24.46 -4.84
C GLY A 292 19.34 -24.73 -6.30
N ALA A 293 20.57 -24.46 -6.71
CA ALA A 293 21.15 -25.10 -7.89
C ALA A 293 22.26 -26.05 -7.42
N CYS A 294 21.88 -27.27 -7.11
CA CYS A 294 22.70 -28.46 -7.15
C CYS A 294 21.92 -29.53 -7.92
#